data_b4f5d9c2a6bc58b9d562cda1bf781d71
#
_entry.id   b4f5d9c2a6bc58b9d562cda1bf781d71
#
_cell.length_a   1.000
_cell.length_b   1.000
_cell.length_c   1.000
_cell.angle_alpha   90.00
_cell.angle_beta   90.00
_cell.angle_gamma   90.00
#
_symmetry.space_group_name_H-M   'P 1'
#
loop_
_entity.id
_entity.type
_entity.pdbx_description
1 polymer ?
#
loop_
_entity_poly.entity_id
_entity_poly.type
_entity_poly.pdbx_seq_one_letter_code
_entity_poly.pdbx_strand_id
1 'polypeptide(L)'
;MLTDDPRWQRALADPDAAAELLADPGARAEFMAAVAALQAEHDDLVLLHDSTLEHANEIEEQLAVKIEQVEALVVELELRNTFIRQVFGRHVTDEVVNTLLASPEGRQLGGERRTLTILISDLRGFSTLCEGLGPEQVVAILNIYLGAMADVIGEYRGSINEFIGDAILAVFGAPVPQDDHPERAVACAIAMQRAMGRVNAELAEHGLPALEMGIGVHTGEVVVGNIGSNRRAKYGVVGRHVNLTSRIESYTVGGQVLISESAARALGDRLRTRGCFEVRPKGVREPITIHDVTGVDGPFAIHMIEEAAEWRVLAEPQPLVFTALEGKDTGGQEFPALLVAHDERHNAELRVAASLPLRADLKLVLAALPGVDAYAKVVAAGPGRAVVRFTALPRALQELLDSLPARA
;
A
#
# COMPACT_ATOMS: atom_id res chain seq x y z
N MET A 1 56.41 51.69 35.25
CA MET A 1 57.58 52.37 34.70
C MET A 1 57.66 53.83 35.20
N LEU A 2 57.32 54.91 34.46
CA LEU A 2 57.25 56.28 35.02
C LEU A 2 56.19 56.38 36.12
N THR A 3 55.12 55.65 36.08
CA THR A 3 53.99 55.59 37.03
C THR A 3 54.38 54.98 38.38
N ASP A 4 55.46 54.23 38.46
CA ASP A 4 55.95 53.60 39.71
C ASP A 4 56.98 54.46 40.46
N ASP A 5 57.47 55.54 39.81
CA ASP A 5 58.38 56.51 40.46
C ASP A 5 57.58 57.64 41.16
N PRO A 6 57.74 57.81 42.42
CA PRO A 6 57.04 58.83 43.22
C PRO A 6 57.14 60.26 42.67
N ARG A 7 58.21 60.59 41.97
CA ARG A 7 58.42 61.91 41.35
C ARG A 7 57.39 62.14 40.25
N TRP A 8 57.17 61.15 39.41
CA TRP A 8 56.19 61.21 38.31
C TRP A 8 54.74 61.12 38.79
N GLN A 9 54.51 60.35 39.89
CA GLN A 9 53.16 60.30 40.51
C GLN A 9 52.75 61.68 41.05
N ARG A 10 53.67 62.38 41.66
CA ARG A 10 53.42 63.77 42.13
C ARG A 10 53.21 64.74 40.96
N ALA A 11 54.01 64.63 39.92
CA ALA A 11 53.88 65.46 38.71
C ALA A 11 52.55 65.22 37.92
N LEU A 12 52.01 64.01 37.93
CA LEU A 12 50.72 63.69 37.38
C LEU A 12 49.53 64.29 38.14
N ALA A 13 49.72 64.52 39.45
CA ALA A 13 48.69 65.07 40.33
C ALA A 13 48.71 66.61 40.42
N ASP A 14 49.89 67.25 40.14
CA ASP A 14 50.14 68.68 40.32
C ASP A 14 50.85 69.27 39.10
N PRO A 15 50.25 70.20 38.37
CA PRO A 15 50.82 70.84 37.16
C PRO A 15 52.10 71.60 37.45
N ASP A 16 52.22 72.23 38.63
CA ASP A 16 53.43 72.99 38.98
C ASP A 16 54.61 72.07 39.26
N ALA A 17 54.36 70.99 39.94
CA ALA A 17 55.36 69.92 40.16
C ALA A 17 55.77 69.23 38.85
N ALA A 18 54.87 69.12 37.90
CA ALA A 18 55.17 68.64 36.54
C ALA A 18 56.10 69.58 35.80
N ALA A 19 55.84 70.88 35.89
CA ALA A 19 56.71 71.92 35.26
C ALA A 19 58.08 71.96 35.80
N GLU A 20 58.23 71.85 37.15
CA GLU A 20 59.51 71.79 37.82
C GLU A 20 60.33 70.53 37.49
N LEU A 21 59.66 69.37 37.45
CA LEU A 21 60.31 68.10 37.10
C LEU A 21 60.74 68.07 35.60
N LEU A 22 59.96 68.59 34.72
CA LEU A 22 60.28 68.71 33.27
C LEU A 22 61.30 69.80 32.94
N ALA A 23 61.61 70.71 33.88
CA ALA A 23 62.72 71.64 33.75
C ALA A 23 64.10 70.95 33.88
N ASP A 24 64.16 69.79 34.56
CA ASP A 24 65.38 68.97 34.61
C ASP A 24 65.62 68.26 33.28
N PRO A 25 66.77 68.43 32.62
CA PRO A 25 67.06 67.79 31.34
C PRO A 25 66.99 66.25 31.36
N GLY A 26 67.41 65.65 32.51
CA GLY A 26 67.41 64.20 32.72
C GLY A 26 65.98 63.63 32.78
N ALA A 27 65.15 64.28 33.62
CA ALA A 27 63.75 63.89 33.78
C ALA A 27 62.96 64.08 32.49
N ARG A 28 63.23 65.15 31.70
CA ARG A 28 62.63 65.36 30.39
C ARG A 28 63.00 64.26 29.40
N ALA A 29 64.26 63.81 29.40
CA ALA A 29 64.70 62.70 28.52
C ALA A 29 64.00 61.37 28.89
N GLU A 30 63.87 61.09 30.20
CA GLU A 30 63.16 59.92 30.72
C GLU A 30 61.66 59.94 30.26
N PHE A 31 61.01 61.12 30.38
CA PHE A 31 59.62 61.28 29.96
C PHE A 31 59.45 61.07 28.45
N MET A 32 60.32 61.70 27.67
CA MET A 32 60.23 61.55 26.16
C MET A 32 60.53 60.11 25.74
N ALA A 33 61.46 59.42 26.45
CA ALA A 33 61.70 57.99 26.18
C ALA A 33 60.45 57.09 26.51
N ALA A 34 59.79 57.41 27.63
CA ALA A 34 58.60 56.68 28.04
C ALA A 34 57.40 56.96 27.08
N VAL A 35 57.25 58.20 26.63
CA VAL A 35 56.22 58.56 25.59
C VAL A 35 56.54 57.88 24.27
N ALA A 36 57.78 57.84 23.84
CA ALA A 36 58.19 57.12 22.63
C ALA A 36 57.94 55.60 22.74
N ALA A 37 58.17 55.00 23.88
CA ALA A 37 57.89 53.59 24.15
C ALA A 37 56.38 53.28 24.14
N LEU A 38 55.60 54.18 24.79
CA LEU A 38 54.10 54.05 24.72
C LEU A 38 53.53 54.22 23.30
N GLN A 39 54.13 55.13 22.52
CA GLN A 39 53.75 55.31 21.11
C GLN A 39 54.09 54.05 20.30
N ALA A 40 55.27 53.51 20.45
CA ALA A 40 55.66 52.26 19.78
C ALA A 40 54.75 51.09 20.17
N GLU A 41 54.41 50.92 21.47
CA GLU A 41 53.46 49.91 21.94
C GLU A 41 52.04 50.13 21.37
N HIS A 42 51.63 51.40 21.30
CA HIS A 42 50.33 51.72 20.66
C HIS A 42 50.32 51.40 19.17
N ASP A 43 51.37 51.72 18.44
CA ASP A 43 51.51 51.43 17.02
C ASP A 43 51.52 49.93 16.75
N ASP A 44 52.19 49.13 17.58
CA ASP A 44 52.19 47.65 17.54
C ASP A 44 50.79 47.10 17.80
N LEU A 45 50.03 47.64 18.77
CA LEU A 45 48.66 47.26 19.07
C LEU A 45 47.71 47.58 17.92
N VAL A 46 47.87 48.75 17.26
CA VAL A 46 47.08 49.11 16.08
C VAL A 46 47.35 48.16 14.92
N LEU A 47 48.64 47.85 14.66
CA LEU A 47 49.04 46.89 13.64
C LEU A 47 48.44 45.48 13.89
N LEU A 48 48.48 45.03 15.13
CA LEU A 48 47.89 43.72 15.53
C LEU A 48 46.36 43.72 15.38
N HIS A 49 45.72 44.87 15.75
CA HIS A 49 44.28 45.01 15.60
C HIS A 49 43.85 44.98 14.10
N ASP A 50 44.55 45.72 13.24
CA ASP A 50 44.26 45.76 11.81
C ASP A 50 44.47 44.38 11.17
N SER A 51 45.55 43.67 11.53
CA SER A 51 45.83 42.32 11.08
C SER A 51 44.75 41.31 11.53
N THR A 52 44.24 41.46 12.78
CA THR A 52 43.15 40.60 13.26
C THR A 52 41.82 40.87 12.58
N LEU A 53 41.54 42.15 12.26
CA LEU A 53 40.37 42.55 11.49
C LEU A 53 40.41 42.02 10.04
N GLU A 54 41.55 42.15 9.36
CA GLU A 54 41.72 41.58 8.02
C GLU A 54 41.49 40.05 8.03
N HIS A 55 42.04 39.36 9.00
CA HIS A 55 41.86 37.89 9.15
C HIS A 55 40.41 37.52 9.44
N ALA A 56 39.71 38.29 10.30
CA ALA A 56 38.30 38.09 10.60
C ALA A 56 37.42 38.30 9.33
N ASN A 57 37.69 39.34 8.57
CA ASN A 57 36.94 39.57 7.29
C ASN A 57 37.19 38.47 6.28
N GLU A 58 38.41 37.95 6.16
CA GLU A 58 38.76 36.86 5.27
C GLU A 58 38.03 35.54 5.67
N ILE A 59 37.93 35.27 7.00
CA ILE A 59 37.16 34.13 7.51
C ILE A 59 35.66 34.30 7.24
N GLU A 60 35.11 35.49 7.44
CA GLU A 60 33.69 35.77 7.13
C GLU A 60 33.38 35.56 5.67
N GLU A 61 34.22 36.02 4.75
CA GLU A 61 34.05 35.81 3.32
C GLU A 61 34.12 34.31 2.95
N GLN A 62 35.11 33.59 3.50
CA GLN A 62 35.21 32.15 3.26
C GLN A 62 33.99 31.39 3.83
N LEU A 63 33.48 31.83 5.00
CA LEU A 63 32.28 31.23 5.60
C LEU A 63 31.04 31.48 4.75
N ALA A 64 30.85 32.70 4.23
CA ALA A 64 29.75 33.03 3.35
C ALA A 64 29.73 32.15 2.08
N VAL A 65 30.89 31.98 1.44
CA VAL A 65 31.05 31.10 0.27
C VAL A 65 30.74 29.63 0.63
N LYS A 66 31.15 29.16 1.83
CA LYS A 66 30.86 27.82 2.27
C LYS A 66 29.37 27.58 2.55
N ILE A 67 28.71 28.57 3.15
CA ILE A 67 27.25 28.53 3.39
C ILE A 67 26.50 28.40 2.06
N GLU A 68 26.84 29.23 1.08
CA GLU A 68 26.20 29.18 -0.26
C GLU A 68 26.43 27.82 -0.93
N GLN A 69 27.64 27.24 -0.83
CA GLN A 69 27.93 25.91 -1.36
C GLN A 69 27.10 24.81 -0.66
N VAL A 70 26.93 24.89 0.65
CA VAL A 70 26.13 23.93 1.43
C VAL A 70 24.65 24.04 1.07
N GLU A 71 24.12 25.26 0.96
CA GLU A 71 22.73 25.48 0.54
C GLU A 71 22.45 24.93 -0.85
N ALA A 72 23.36 25.17 -1.81
CA ALA A 72 23.24 24.61 -3.16
C ALA A 72 23.25 23.07 -3.15
N LEU A 73 24.12 22.44 -2.35
CA LEU A 73 24.17 20.99 -2.22
C LEU A 73 22.92 20.42 -1.56
N VAL A 74 22.34 21.10 -0.59
CA VAL A 74 21.08 20.68 0.07
C VAL A 74 19.95 20.67 -0.95
N VAL A 75 19.80 21.74 -1.74
CA VAL A 75 18.78 21.84 -2.81
C VAL A 75 18.97 20.72 -3.85
N GLU A 76 20.20 20.47 -4.29
CA GLU A 76 20.48 19.37 -5.23
C GLU A 76 20.13 18.00 -4.64
N LEU A 77 20.44 17.76 -3.38
CA LEU A 77 20.12 16.53 -2.68
C LEU A 77 18.61 16.32 -2.53
N GLU A 78 17.87 17.37 -2.21
CA GLU A 78 16.39 17.34 -2.14
C GLU A 78 15.76 17.05 -3.50
N LEU A 79 16.25 17.66 -4.56
CA LEU A 79 15.81 17.38 -5.93
C LEU A 79 16.08 15.93 -6.32
N ARG A 80 17.26 15.40 -6.02
CA ARG A 80 17.60 13.99 -6.27
C ARG A 80 16.73 13.06 -5.46
N ASN A 81 16.49 13.34 -4.19
CA ASN A 81 15.60 12.55 -3.34
C ASN A 81 14.15 12.56 -3.87
N THR A 82 13.66 13.73 -4.28
CA THR A 82 12.34 13.85 -4.87
C THR A 82 12.22 13.07 -6.17
N PHE A 83 13.22 13.15 -7.04
CA PHE A 83 13.29 12.39 -8.28
C PHE A 83 13.31 10.87 -8.02
N ILE A 84 14.15 10.40 -7.08
CA ILE A 84 14.19 8.99 -6.67
C ILE A 84 12.81 8.54 -6.18
N ARG A 85 12.16 9.30 -5.29
CA ARG A 85 10.80 8.99 -4.81
C ARG A 85 9.77 8.96 -5.92
N GLN A 86 9.81 9.88 -6.88
CA GLN A 86 8.89 9.90 -8.01
C GLN A 86 9.09 8.71 -8.97
N VAL A 87 10.33 8.32 -9.22
CA VAL A 87 10.64 7.19 -10.11
C VAL A 87 10.36 5.85 -9.45
N PHE A 88 10.77 5.69 -8.18
CA PHE A 88 10.61 4.43 -7.47
C PHE A 88 9.26 4.32 -6.75
N GLY A 89 8.63 5.41 -6.33
CA GLY A 89 7.32 5.41 -5.66
C GLY A 89 6.18 4.92 -6.56
N ARG A 90 6.37 4.90 -7.88
CA ARG A 90 5.44 4.23 -8.81
C ARG A 90 5.58 2.70 -8.83
N HIS A 91 6.69 2.17 -8.32
CA HIS A 91 7.00 0.74 -8.37
C HIS A 91 7.15 0.10 -7.00
N VAL A 92 7.28 0.92 -5.96
CA VAL A 92 7.52 0.48 -4.57
C VAL A 92 6.87 1.49 -3.64
N THR A 93 6.15 1.04 -2.60
CA THR A 93 5.54 1.96 -1.63
C THR A 93 6.59 2.78 -0.88
N ASP A 94 6.24 4.00 -0.45
CA ASP A 94 7.17 4.90 0.25
C ASP A 94 7.76 4.27 1.52
N GLU A 95 7.01 3.40 2.21
CA GLU A 95 7.50 2.67 3.38
C GLU A 95 8.64 1.71 3.02
N VAL A 96 8.52 1.01 1.87
CA VAL A 96 9.57 0.11 1.38
C VAL A 96 10.79 0.92 0.94
N VAL A 97 10.61 2.04 0.23
CA VAL A 97 11.71 2.94 -0.14
C VAL A 97 12.45 3.44 1.09
N ASN A 98 11.72 3.92 2.10
CA ASN A 98 12.31 4.40 3.34
C ASN A 98 13.06 3.29 4.08
N THR A 99 12.52 2.08 4.15
CA THR A 99 13.16 0.92 4.77
C THR A 99 14.46 0.54 4.05
N LEU A 100 14.46 0.55 2.72
CA LEU A 100 15.66 0.24 1.91
C LEU A 100 16.74 1.32 2.01
N LEU A 101 16.36 2.58 2.22
CA LEU A 101 17.28 3.70 2.35
C LEU A 101 17.80 3.88 3.78
N ALA A 102 17.06 3.44 4.80
CA ALA A 102 17.36 3.67 6.20
C ALA A 102 18.58 2.87 6.73
N SER A 103 18.93 1.75 6.10
CA SER A 103 20.08 0.94 6.53
C SER A 103 20.84 0.29 5.36
N PRO A 104 22.16 0.12 5.48
CA PRO A 104 22.94 -0.65 4.52
C PRO A 104 22.48 -2.11 4.39
N GLU A 105 22.00 -2.70 5.51
CA GLU A 105 21.43 -4.05 5.56
C GLU A 105 20.13 -4.17 4.78
N GLY A 106 19.35 -3.08 4.68
CA GLY A 106 18.12 -3.00 3.90
C GLY A 106 18.29 -3.30 2.41
N ARG A 107 19.54 -3.31 1.91
CA ARG A 107 19.88 -3.63 0.52
C ARG A 107 20.44 -5.05 0.31
N GLN A 108 20.72 -5.76 1.38
CA GLN A 108 21.24 -7.13 1.30
C GLN A 108 20.11 -8.11 0.92
N LEU A 109 20.48 -9.15 0.15
CA LEU A 109 19.58 -10.26 -0.11
C LEU A 109 19.34 -11.02 1.18
N GLY A 110 18.08 -11.36 1.43
CA GLY A 110 17.67 -12.08 2.62
C GLY A 110 16.28 -11.69 3.06
N GLY A 111 15.83 -12.29 4.15
CA GLY A 111 14.53 -11.99 4.73
C GLY A 111 14.44 -12.53 6.14
N GLU A 112 13.50 -12.00 6.88
CA GLU A 112 13.18 -12.41 8.23
C GLU A 112 11.82 -13.12 8.30
N ARG A 113 11.68 -14.01 9.28
CA ARG A 113 10.38 -14.65 9.56
C ARG A 113 9.52 -13.68 10.36
N ARG A 114 8.34 -13.41 9.82
CA ARG A 114 7.33 -12.55 10.48
C ARG A 114 5.94 -13.14 10.31
N THR A 115 5.11 -12.96 11.32
CA THR A 115 3.67 -13.18 11.19
C THR A 115 3.05 -11.92 10.61
N LEU A 116 2.50 -12.05 9.40
CA LEU A 116 1.88 -10.97 8.64
C LEU A 116 0.46 -11.33 8.25
N THR A 117 -0.33 -10.34 7.88
CA THR A 117 -1.60 -10.58 7.20
C THR A 117 -1.45 -10.26 5.73
N ILE A 118 -1.86 -11.21 4.91
CA ILE A 118 -1.78 -11.18 3.45
C ILE A 118 -3.19 -11.02 2.92
N LEU A 119 -3.36 -10.09 2.00
CA LEU A 119 -4.58 -9.85 1.25
C LEU A 119 -4.30 -10.11 -0.23
N ILE A 120 -5.15 -10.91 -0.86
CA ILE A 120 -5.14 -11.10 -2.32
C ILE A 120 -6.54 -10.80 -2.83
N SER A 121 -6.61 -9.94 -3.84
CA SER A 121 -7.85 -9.65 -4.57
C SER A 121 -7.69 -9.98 -6.03
N ASP A 122 -8.79 -10.34 -6.70
CA ASP A 122 -8.82 -10.69 -8.12
C ASP A 122 -10.18 -10.34 -8.73
N LEU A 123 -10.20 -9.90 -9.99
CA LEU A 123 -11.43 -9.56 -10.69
C LEU A 123 -12.11 -10.82 -11.24
N ARG A 124 -13.41 -10.93 -11.02
CA ARG A 124 -14.19 -12.07 -11.51
C ARG A 124 -14.46 -11.96 -13.01
N GLY A 125 -14.14 -13.03 -13.72
CA GLY A 125 -14.41 -13.10 -15.16
C GLY A 125 -13.58 -12.17 -16.04
N PHE A 126 -12.54 -11.53 -15.50
CA PHE A 126 -11.75 -10.52 -16.22
C PHE A 126 -11.07 -11.07 -17.48
N SER A 127 -10.53 -12.28 -17.44
CA SER A 127 -9.93 -12.92 -18.61
C SER A 127 -10.92 -13.05 -19.78
N THR A 128 -12.16 -13.48 -19.50
CA THR A 128 -13.23 -13.57 -20.50
C THR A 128 -13.67 -12.19 -20.99
N LEU A 129 -13.70 -11.21 -20.08
CA LEU A 129 -14.03 -9.82 -20.43
C LEU A 129 -13.01 -9.23 -21.41
N CYS A 130 -11.74 -9.49 -21.21
CA CYS A 130 -10.65 -9.02 -22.07
C CYS A 130 -10.74 -9.56 -23.53
N GLU A 131 -11.33 -10.74 -23.75
CA GLU A 131 -11.48 -11.32 -25.09
C GLU A 131 -12.39 -10.46 -25.99
N GLY A 132 -13.29 -9.68 -25.38
CA GLY A 132 -14.23 -8.80 -26.09
C GLY A 132 -13.81 -7.34 -26.19
N LEU A 133 -12.66 -6.95 -25.59
CA LEU A 133 -12.21 -5.55 -25.48
C LEU A 133 -10.92 -5.28 -26.25
N GLY A 134 -10.76 -4.04 -26.71
CA GLY A 134 -9.49 -3.58 -27.25
C GLY A 134 -8.42 -3.43 -26.16
N PRO A 135 -7.11 -3.56 -26.51
CA PRO A 135 -6.02 -3.46 -25.54
C PRO A 135 -6.02 -2.14 -24.73
N GLU A 136 -6.38 -1.04 -25.38
CA GLU A 136 -6.46 0.28 -24.74
C GLU A 136 -7.57 0.33 -23.67
N GLN A 137 -8.70 -0.32 -23.94
CA GLN A 137 -9.81 -0.43 -22.99
C GLN A 137 -9.43 -1.28 -21.78
N VAL A 138 -8.72 -2.40 -22.01
CA VAL A 138 -8.20 -3.25 -20.93
C VAL A 138 -7.25 -2.46 -20.02
N VAL A 139 -6.33 -1.68 -20.61
CA VAL A 139 -5.40 -0.83 -19.85
C VAL A 139 -6.16 0.27 -19.07
N ALA A 140 -7.16 0.90 -19.70
CA ALA A 140 -7.98 1.92 -19.03
C ALA A 140 -8.72 1.33 -17.81
N ILE A 141 -9.35 0.17 -17.97
CA ILE A 141 -10.02 -0.56 -16.88
C ILE A 141 -9.03 -0.85 -15.74
N LEU A 142 -7.87 -1.43 -16.05
CA LEU A 142 -6.86 -1.75 -15.05
C LEU A 142 -6.36 -0.52 -14.32
N ASN A 143 -6.12 0.58 -15.02
CA ASN A 143 -5.62 1.81 -14.38
C ASN A 143 -6.65 2.43 -13.42
N ILE A 144 -7.93 2.46 -13.78
CA ILE A 144 -9.01 2.94 -12.91
C ILE A 144 -9.12 2.03 -11.68
N TYR A 145 -9.21 0.73 -11.88
CA TYR A 145 -9.37 -0.25 -10.81
C TYR A 145 -8.16 -0.28 -9.87
N LEU A 146 -6.95 -0.51 -10.41
CA LEU A 146 -5.73 -0.62 -9.61
C LEU A 146 -5.40 0.68 -8.87
N GLY A 147 -5.67 1.84 -9.50
CA GLY A 147 -5.50 3.14 -8.88
C GLY A 147 -6.38 3.29 -7.65
N ALA A 148 -7.70 3.07 -7.80
CA ALA A 148 -8.65 3.16 -6.69
C ALA A 148 -8.33 2.16 -5.56
N MET A 149 -7.90 0.94 -5.89
CA MET A 149 -7.52 -0.06 -4.89
C MET A 149 -6.22 0.29 -4.18
N ALA A 150 -5.24 0.84 -4.89
CA ALA A 150 -3.97 1.28 -4.30
C ALA A 150 -4.19 2.39 -3.26
N ASP A 151 -5.06 3.35 -3.57
CA ASP A 151 -5.42 4.42 -2.63
C ASP A 151 -6.04 3.85 -1.35
N VAL A 152 -7.01 2.95 -1.47
CA VAL A 152 -7.64 2.29 -0.32
C VAL A 152 -6.64 1.50 0.50
N ILE A 153 -5.77 0.69 -0.14
CA ILE A 153 -4.75 -0.09 0.56
C ILE A 153 -3.79 0.84 1.32
N GLY A 154 -3.42 1.99 0.73
CA GLY A 154 -2.58 3.01 1.36
C GLY A 154 -3.25 3.65 2.59
N GLU A 155 -4.55 3.98 2.52
CA GLU A 155 -5.32 4.52 3.67
C GLU A 155 -5.27 3.57 4.89
N TYR A 156 -5.31 2.26 4.66
CA TYR A 156 -5.19 1.25 5.72
C TYR A 156 -3.74 0.87 6.04
N ARG A 157 -2.75 1.59 5.47
CA ARG A 157 -1.31 1.34 5.66
C ARG A 157 -0.89 -0.09 5.26
N GLY A 158 -1.53 -0.63 4.23
CA GLY A 158 -1.12 -1.86 3.57
C GLY A 158 0.00 -1.58 2.58
N SER A 159 0.90 -2.52 2.41
CA SER A 159 1.98 -2.46 1.43
C SER A 159 1.65 -3.34 0.24
N ILE A 160 1.52 -2.75 -0.95
CA ILE A 160 1.31 -3.51 -2.19
C ILE A 160 2.63 -4.19 -2.54
N ASN A 161 2.61 -5.51 -2.56
CA ASN A 161 3.78 -6.31 -2.91
C ASN A 161 3.92 -6.48 -4.44
N GLU A 162 2.80 -6.69 -5.11
CA GLU A 162 2.78 -6.94 -6.56
C GLU A 162 1.37 -6.83 -7.14
N PHE A 163 1.29 -6.33 -8.39
CA PHE A 163 0.15 -6.52 -9.27
C PHE A 163 0.42 -7.73 -10.18
N ILE A 164 -0.47 -8.71 -10.18
CA ILE A 164 -0.34 -9.94 -10.96
C ILE A 164 -1.50 -9.97 -11.96
N GLY A 165 -1.33 -9.27 -13.10
CA GLY A 165 -2.45 -8.98 -14.00
C GLY A 165 -3.46 -8.06 -13.34
N ASP A 166 -4.68 -8.54 -13.15
CA ASP A 166 -5.77 -7.88 -12.42
C ASP A 166 -5.79 -8.19 -10.91
N ALA A 167 -4.96 -9.14 -10.46
CA ALA A 167 -4.85 -9.47 -9.06
C ALA A 167 -3.89 -8.53 -8.31
N ILE A 168 -4.23 -8.25 -7.05
CA ILE A 168 -3.40 -7.44 -6.13
C ILE A 168 -2.95 -8.32 -4.97
N LEU A 169 -1.65 -8.39 -4.73
CA LEU A 169 -1.06 -8.95 -3.52
C LEU A 169 -0.62 -7.82 -2.61
N ALA A 170 -1.29 -7.66 -1.48
CA ALA A 170 -0.94 -6.69 -0.44
C ALA A 170 -0.63 -7.38 0.88
N VAL A 171 0.23 -6.75 1.69
CA VAL A 171 0.65 -7.25 3.00
C VAL A 171 0.48 -6.17 4.07
N PHE A 172 0.17 -6.60 5.29
CA PHE A 172 0.02 -5.76 6.47
C PHE A 172 0.93 -6.26 7.58
N GLY A 173 1.63 -5.33 8.25
CA GLY A 173 2.65 -5.65 9.25
C GLY A 173 4.08 -5.63 8.72
N ALA A 174 4.28 -5.33 7.43
CA ALA A 174 5.57 -5.13 6.80
C ALA A 174 5.48 -4.07 5.69
N PRO A 175 6.59 -3.32 5.40
CA PRO A 175 7.90 -3.36 6.08
C PRO A 175 7.84 -2.84 7.51
N VAL A 176 6.95 -1.89 7.81
CA VAL A 176 6.75 -1.33 9.14
C VAL A 176 5.90 -2.29 9.99
N PRO A 177 6.35 -2.69 11.18
CA PRO A 177 5.56 -3.51 12.09
C PRO A 177 4.26 -2.82 12.50
N GLN A 178 3.17 -3.59 12.57
CA GLN A 178 1.84 -3.14 12.98
C GLN A 178 1.22 -4.26 13.82
N ASP A 179 0.85 -3.98 15.06
CA ASP A 179 0.24 -4.99 15.94
C ASP A 179 -1.21 -5.30 15.53
N ASP A 180 -1.87 -4.36 14.88
CA ASP A 180 -3.26 -4.42 14.42
C ASP A 180 -3.39 -4.84 12.93
N HIS A 181 -2.32 -5.43 12.35
CA HIS A 181 -2.30 -5.82 10.94
C HIS A 181 -3.46 -6.73 10.49
N PRO A 182 -4.02 -7.65 11.31
CA PRO A 182 -5.15 -8.46 10.87
C PRO A 182 -6.44 -7.63 10.73
N GLU A 183 -6.70 -6.71 11.68
CA GLU A 183 -7.86 -5.83 11.63
C GLU A 183 -7.80 -4.88 10.45
N ARG A 184 -6.64 -4.24 10.25
CA ARG A 184 -6.41 -3.34 9.11
C ARG A 184 -6.66 -4.04 7.78
N ALA A 185 -6.14 -5.26 7.63
CA ALA A 185 -6.28 -6.03 6.40
C ALA A 185 -7.75 -6.37 6.10
N VAL A 186 -8.52 -6.78 7.12
CA VAL A 186 -9.93 -7.13 6.93
C VAL A 186 -10.77 -5.88 6.69
N ALA A 187 -10.52 -4.80 7.43
CA ALA A 187 -11.19 -3.52 7.20
C ALA A 187 -10.87 -2.94 5.80
N CYS A 188 -9.60 -3.04 5.38
CA CYS A 188 -9.18 -2.68 4.03
C CYS A 188 -9.94 -3.49 2.97
N ALA A 189 -10.05 -4.81 3.15
CA ALA A 189 -10.78 -5.67 2.21
C ALA A 189 -12.25 -5.24 2.05
N ILE A 190 -12.92 -4.87 3.16
CA ILE A 190 -14.28 -4.34 3.11
C ILE A 190 -14.33 -2.98 2.42
N ALA A 191 -13.37 -2.08 2.72
CA ALA A 191 -13.28 -0.77 2.09
C ALA A 191 -13.04 -0.88 0.57
N MET A 192 -12.17 -1.82 0.13
CA MET A 192 -11.95 -2.13 -1.28
C MET A 192 -13.25 -2.57 -1.97
N GLN A 193 -14.03 -3.47 -1.36
CA GLN A 193 -15.33 -3.88 -1.90
C GLN A 193 -16.30 -2.69 -2.02
N ARG A 194 -16.34 -1.82 -1.02
CA ARG A 194 -17.17 -0.60 -1.07
C ARG A 194 -16.71 0.38 -2.15
N ALA A 195 -15.41 0.46 -2.41
CA ALA A 195 -14.83 1.31 -3.44
C ALA A 195 -15.21 0.86 -4.86
N MET A 196 -15.55 -0.42 -5.06
CA MET A 196 -15.99 -0.93 -6.36
C MET A 196 -17.21 -0.21 -6.91
N GLY A 197 -18.08 0.32 -6.06
CA GLY A 197 -19.20 1.16 -6.50
C GLY A 197 -18.73 2.42 -7.25
N ARG A 198 -17.70 3.10 -6.75
CA ARG A 198 -17.10 4.28 -7.40
C ARG A 198 -16.35 3.88 -8.68
N VAL A 199 -15.59 2.78 -8.62
CA VAL A 199 -14.88 2.23 -9.79
C VAL A 199 -15.86 1.94 -10.92
N ASN A 200 -16.96 1.26 -10.62
CA ASN A 200 -17.97 0.91 -11.64
C ASN A 200 -18.72 2.14 -12.18
N ALA A 201 -18.95 3.16 -11.36
CA ALA A 201 -19.52 4.43 -11.82
C ALA A 201 -18.58 5.13 -12.82
N GLU A 202 -17.29 5.20 -12.51
CA GLU A 202 -16.27 5.78 -13.40
C GLU A 202 -16.11 4.97 -14.70
N LEU A 203 -16.11 3.64 -14.61
CA LEU A 203 -16.09 2.78 -15.80
C LEU A 203 -17.31 3.02 -16.70
N ALA A 204 -18.50 3.17 -16.13
CA ALA A 204 -19.72 3.46 -16.88
C ALA A 204 -19.65 4.82 -17.61
N GLU A 205 -19.06 5.86 -17.02
CA GLU A 205 -18.81 7.15 -17.67
C GLU A 205 -17.94 7.02 -18.92
N HIS A 206 -17.03 6.01 -18.94
CA HIS A 206 -16.18 5.72 -20.09
C HIS A 206 -16.78 4.66 -21.05
N GLY A 207 -18.01 4.23 -20.81
CA GLY A 207 -18.67 3.17 -21.61
C GLY A 207 -18.02 1.80 -21.46
N LEU A 208 -17.33 1.57 -20.32
CA LEU A 208 -16.66 0.32 -19.99
C LEU A 208 -17.56 -0.56 -19.10
N PRO A 209 -17.39 -1.89 -19.13
CA PRO A 209 -18.21 -2.81 -18.36
C PRO A 209 -17.92 -2.72 -16.87
N ALA A 210 -18.93 -3.02 -16.05
CA ALA A 210 -18.80 -3.13 -14.61
C ALA A 210 -17.95 -4.36 -14.22
N LEU A 211 -17.25 -4.24 -13.09
CA LEU A 211 -16.37 -5.26 -12.56
C LEU A 211 -16.87 -5.76 -11.20
N GLU A 212 -16.60 -7.03 -10.94
CA GLU A 212 -16.74 -7.63 -9.63
C GLU A 212 -15.40 -8.16 -9.12
N MET A 213 -15.16 -8.04 -7.82
CA MET A 213 -13.90 -8.44 -7.20
C MET A 213 -14.16 -9.45 -6.06
N GLY A 214 -13.31 -10.47 -5.96
CA GLY A 214 -13.20 -11.35 -4.80
C GLY A 214 -11.96 -11.02 -3.98
N ILE A 215 -12.02 -11.17 -2.64
CA ILE A 215 -10.88 -10.90 -1.76
C ILE A 215 -10.68 -12.06 -0.77
N GLY A 216 -9.44 -12.58 -0.69
CA GLY A 216 -9.00 -13.53 0.32
C GLY A 216 -8.01 -12.88 1.29
N VAL A 217 -8.20 -13.13 2.60
CA VAL A 217 -7.29 -12.63 3.65
C VAL A 217 -6.84 -13.77 4.55
N HIS A 218 -5.56 -13.81 4.85
CA HIS A 218 -4.97 -14.82 5.71
C HIS A 218 -3.85 -14.26 6.58
N THR A 219 -3.78 -14.68 7.84
CA THR A 219 -2.69 -14.35 8.76
C THR A 219 -1.82 -15.57 9.01
N GLY A 220 -0.51 -15.44 8.80
CA GLY A 220 0.43 -16.53 8.98
C GLY A 220 1.90 -16.10 8.90
N GLU A 221 2.80 -17.03 9.27
CA GLU A 221 4.23 -16.82 9.24
C GLU A 221 4.78 -16.93 7.81
N VAL A 222 5.48 -15.89 7.37
CA VAL A 222 6.14 -15.80 6.07
C VAL A 222 7.57 -15.29 6.21
N VAL A 223 8.36 -15.44 5.17
CA VAL A 223 9.63 -14.74 5.03
C VAL A 223 9.40 -13.46 4.24
N VAL A 224 9.74 -12.33 4.82
CA VAL A 224 9.65 -11.00 4.20
C VAL A 224 11.03 -10.37 4.12
N GLY A 225 11.35 -9.76 2.98
CA GLY A 225 12.66 -9.12 2.75
C GLY A 225 13.02 -9.01 1.27
N ASN A 226 14.30 -8.76 0.99
CA ASN A 226 14.80 -8.63 -0.38
C ASN A 226 15.06 -10.00 -0.99
N ILE A 227 14.18 -10.39 -1.89
CA ILE A 227 14.19 -11.72 -2.52
C ILE A 227 14.56 -11.59 -3.99
N GLY A 228 15.54 -12.38 -4.43
CA GLY A 228 15.99 -12.35 -5.80
C GLY A 228 17.48 -12.68 -5.96
N SER A 229 18.12 -11.96 -6.84
CA SER A 229 19.55 -12.07 -7.12
C SER A 229 20.25 -10.72 -6.90
N ASN A 230 21.59 -10.72 -6.85
CA ASN A 230 22.39 -9.49 -6.73
C ASN A 230 22.13 -8.48 -7.87
N ARG A 231 21.60 -8.95 -9.02
CA ARG A 231 21.28 -8.07 -10.16
C ARG A 231 19.83 -7.61 -10.18
N ARG A 232 18.94 -8.39 -9.57
CA ARG A 232 17.50 -8.10 -9.54
C ARG A 232 16.90 -8.70 -8.28
N ALA A 233 16.57 -7.86 -7.35
CA ALA A 233 15.84 -8.18 -6.12
C ALA A 233 14.62 -7.31 -6.01
N LYS A 234 13.59 -7.81 -5.34
CA LYS A 234 12.45 -7.01 -4.89
C LYS A 234 12.19 -7.27 -3.41
N TYR A 235 11.72 -6.26 -2.71
CA TYR A 235 11.15 -6.46 -1.39
C TYR A 235 9.82 -7.21 -1.56
N GLY A 236 9.66 -8.32 -0.85
CA GLY A 236 8.49 -9.16 -1.05
C GLY A 236 8.31 -10.20 0.05
N VAL A 237 7.26 -11.01 -0.10
CA VAL A 237 6.91 -12.08 0.82
C VAL A 237 6.90 -13.42 0.12
N VAL A 238 7.43 -14.44 0.79
CA VAL A 238 7.37 -15.83 0.32
C VAL A 238 7.01 -16.77 1.45
N GLY A 239 6.26 -17.80 1.11
CA GLY A 239 5.90 -18.86 2.05
C GLY A 239 4.60 -19.56 1.68
N ARG A 240 4.33 -20.67 2.36
CA ARG A 240 3.09 -21.45 2.16
C ARG A 240 1.83 -20.62 2.40
N HIS A 241 1.90 -19.63 3.28
CA HIS A 241 0.77 -18.78 3.66
C HIS A 241 0.37 -17.80 2.56
N VAL A 242 1.30 -17.36 1.69
CA VAL A 242 0.98 -16.60 0.49
C VAL A 242 0.13 -17.45 -0.46
N ASN A 243 0.56 -18.68 -0.74
CA ASN A 243 -0.19 -19.60 -1.58
C ASN A 243 -1.56 -19.95 -0.98
N LEU A 244 -1.64 -20.09 0.36
CA LEU A 244 -2.91 -20.34 1.03
C LEU A 244 -3.88 -19.18 0.88
N THR A 245 -3.40 -17.93 0.96
CA THR A 245 -4.23 -16.73 0.73
C THR A 245 -4.82 -16.74 -0.69
N SER A 246 -4.01 -17.04 -1.71
CA SER A 246 -4.50 -17.15 -3.09
C SER A 246 -5.57 -18.25 -3.24
N ARG A 247 -5.44 -19.35 -2.50
CA ARG A 247 -6.47 -20.40 -2.51
C ARG A 247 -7.75 -19.99 -1.80
N ILE A 248 -7.66 -19.22 -0.71
CA ILE A 248 -8.84 -18.66 -0.03
C ILE A 248 -9.55 -17.69 -0.96
N GLU A 249 -8.78 -16.84 -1.64
CA GLU A 249 -9.30 -15.92 -2.64
C GLU A 249 -10.07 -16.66 -3.74
N SER A 250 -9.54 -17.76 -4.28
CA SER A 250 -10.18 -18.54 -5.36
C SER A 250 -11.54 -19.12 -5.01
N TYR A 251 -11.90 -19.23 -3.72
CA TYR A 251 -13.24 -19.64 -3.28
C TYR A 251 -14.24 -18.48 -3.26
N THR A 252 -13.81 -17.24 -3.44
CA THR A 252 -14.72 -16.10 -3.43
C THR A 252 -15.58 -16.02 -4.68
N VAL A 253 -16.69 -15.35 -4.55
CA VAL A 253 -17.49 -14.82 -5.65
C VAL A 253 -17.39 -13.29 -5.67
N GLY A 254 -17.90 -12.65 -6.68
CA GLY A 254 -17.91 -11.18 -6.78
C GLY A 254 -18.54 -10.54 -5.54
N GLY A 255 -17.93 -9.45 -5.04
CA GLY A 255 -18.40 -8.74 -3.85
C GLY A 255 -18.10 -9.45 -2.52
N GLN A 256 -17.35 -10.56 -2.48
CA GLN A 256 -17.13 -11.36 -1.28
C GLN A 256 -15.73 -11.14 -0.68
N VAL A 257 -15.66 -11.16 0.65
CA VAL A 257 -14.42 -11.19 1.43
C VAL A 257 -14.38 -12.47 2.25
N LEU A 258 -13.42 -13.35 1.95
CA LEU A 258 -13.20 -14.58 2.70
C LEU A 258 -11.91 -14.51 3.50
N ILE A 259 -11.96 -14.91 4.77
CA ILE A 259 -10.78 -14.92 5.64
C ILE A 259 -10.55 -16.29 6.26
N SER A 260 -9.29 -16.57 6.57
CA SER A 260 -8.91 -17.79 7.29
C SER A 260 -9.30 -17.75 8.75
N GLU A 261 -9.39 -18.93 9.36
CA GLU A 261 -9.58 -19.09 10.80
C GLU A 261 -8.51 -18.35 11.64
N SER A 262 -7.24 -18.30 11.19
CA SER A 262 -6.18 -17.56 11.91
C SER A 262 -6.42 -16.04 11.89
N ALA A 263 -6.89 -15.48 10.79
CA ALA A 263 -7.28 -14.07 10.72
C ALA A 263 -8.54 -13.81 11.57
N ALA A 264 -9.54 -14.70 11.49
CA ALA A 264 -10.77 -14.59 12.29
C ALA A 264 -10.49 -14.58 13.80
N ARG A 265 -9.63 -15.47 14.28
CA ARG A 265 -9.22 -15.50 15.71
C ARG A 265 -8.52 -14.23 16.15
N ALA A 266 -7.71 -13.61 15.29
CA ALA A 266 -7.02 -12.38 15.63
C ALA A 266 -8.01 -11.20 15.84
N LEU A 267 -9.14 -11.18 15.15
CA LEU A 267 -10.19 -10.19 15.32
C LEU A 267 -11.13 -10.52 16.50
N GLY A 268 -11.35 -11.81 16.80
CA GLY A 268 -12.22 -12.24 17.88
C GLY A 268 -13.65 -11.71 17.73
N ASP A 269 -14.20 -11.17 18.82
CA ASP A 269 -15.59 -10.68 18.88
C ASP A 269 -15.87 -9.44 17.99
N ARG A 270 -14.83 -8.82 17.45
CA ARG A 270 -14.97 -7.68 16.54
C ARG A 270 -15.32 -8.08 15.10
N LEU A 271 -15.15 -9.35 14.77
CA LEU A 271 -15.47 -9.85 13.45
C LEU A 271 -16.99 -10.08 13.30
N ARG A 272 -17.55 -9.63 12.20
CA ARG A 272 -18.92 -9.94 11.77
C ARG A 272 -18.86 -10.78 10.50
N THR A 273 -19.56 -11.92 10.53
CA THR A 273 -19.57 -12.88 9.43
C THR A 273 -21.00 -13.31 9.10
N ARG A 274 -21.20 -13.66 7.84
CA ARG A 274 -22.44 -14.32 7.37
C ARG A 274 -22.45 -15.83 7.73
N GLY A 275 -21.26 -16.38 7.96
CA GLY A 275 -21.05 -17.78 8.31
C GLY A 275 -19.64 -18.24 8.03
N CYS A 276 -19.38 -19.53 8.33
CA CYS A 276 -18.11 -20.18 8.00
C CYS A 276 -18.40 -21.54 7.34
N PHE A 277 -17.42 -22.03 6.60
CA PHE A 277 -17.49 -23.32 5.94
C PHE A 277 -16.10 -23.93 5.79
N GLU A 278 -16.07 -25.26 5.72
CA GLU A 278 -14.82 -25.99 5.49
C GLU A 278 -14.57 -26.18 3.99
N VAL A 279 -13.31 -26.00 3.60
CA VAL A 279 -12.83 -26.28 2.25
C VAL A 279 -11.54 -27.08 2.28
N ARG A 280 -11.28 -27.82 1.20
CA ARG A 280 -10.02 -28.56 1.00
C ARG A 280 -9.25 -27.99 -0.18
N PRO A 281 -8.40 -26.97 0.04
CA PRO A 281 -7.63 -26.39 -1.05
C PRO A 281 -6.63 -27.41 -1.62
N LYS A 282 -6.44 -27.40 -2.93
CA LYS A 282 -5.49 -28.31 -3.60
C LYS A 282 -4.09 -28.18 -2.98
N GLY A 283 -3.51 -29.32 -2.55
CA GLY A 283 -2.19 -29.38 -1.92
C GLY A 283 -2.16 -28.95 -0.44
N VAL A 284 -3.30 -28.77 0.19
CA VAL A 284 -3.43 -28.66 1.66
C VAL A 284 -3.95 -30.00 2.18
N ARG A 285 -3.25 -30.59 3.17
CA ARG A 285 -3.57 -31.93 3.66
C ARG A 285 -4.86 -31.96 4.47
N GLU A 286 -5.07 -30.94 5.29
CA GLU A 286 -6.21 -30.84 6.19
C GLU A 286 -7.22 -29.81 5.65
N PRO A 287 -8.53 -30.05 5.86
CA PRO A 287 -9.52 -29.03 5.54
C PRO A 287 -9.25 -27.77 6.37
N ILE A 288 -9.58 -26.63 5.80
CA ILE A 288 -9.46 -25.33 6.47
C ILE A 288 -10.83 -24.69 6.61
N THR A 289 -11.05 -24.02 7.73
CA THR A 289 -12.23 -23.18 7.94
C THR A 289 -11.96 -21.80 7.38
N ILE A 290 -12.90 -21.29 6.57
CA ILE A 290 -12.91 -19.92 6.06
C ILE A 290 -14.21 -19.24 6.44
N HIS A 291 -14.15 -17.95 6.68
CA HIS A 291 -15.27 -17.12 7.16
C HIS A 291 -15.66 -16.09 6.11
N ASP A 292 -16.96 -15.94 5.88
CA ASP A 292 -17.53 -14.95 4.96
C ASP A 292 -17.80 -13.65 5.73
N VAL A 293 -16.97 -12.63 5.51
CA VAL A 293 -16.97 -11.39 6.29
C VAL A 293 -18.07 -10.46 5.84
N THR A 294 -18.81 -9.90 6.82
CA THR A 294 -19.81 -8.85 6.61
C THR A 294 -19.42 -7.53 7.28
N GLY A 295 -18.49 -7.55 8.23
CA GLY A 295 -18.04 -6.35 8.91
C GLY A 295 -16.95 -6.57 9.93
N VAL A 296 -16.40 -5.46 10.40
CA VAL A 296 -15.48 -5.37 11.52
C VAL A 296 -15.94 -4.23 12.43
N ASP A 297 -15.99 -4.49 13.73
CA ASP A 297 -16.25 -3.49 14.77
C ASP A 297 -14.92 -2.97 15.35
N GLY A 298 -14.99 -1.94 16.19
CA GLY A 298 -13.83 -1.38 16.89
C GLY A 298 -13.19 -0.19 16.19
N PRO A 299 -11.85 -0.03 16.24
CA PRO A 299 -11.19 1.18 15.73
C PRO A 299 -11.39 1.40 14.23
N PHE A 300 -11.55 0.32 13.47
CA PHE A 300 -11.77 0.34 12.02
C PHE A 300 -13.21 -0.01 11.64
N ALA A 301 -14.18 0.32 12.49
CA ALA A 301 -15.57 -0.06 12.28
C ALA A 301 -16.05 0.18 10.84
N ILE A 302 -16.22 -0.90 10.09
CA ILE A 302 -16.68 -0.88 8.71
C ILE A 302 -17.46 -2.17 8.39
N HIS A 303 -18.56 -2.04 7.65
CA HIS A 303 -19.42 -3.15 7.28
C HIS A 303 -19.69 -3.17 5.78
N MET A 304 -19.94 -4.35 5.23
CA MET A 304 -20.38 -4.50 3.85
C MET A 304 -21.75 -3.83 3.67
N ILE A 305 -22.00 -3.27 2.50
CA ILE A 305 -23.32 -2.79 2.14
C ILE A 305 -24.13 -4.01 1.71
N GLU A 306 -25.08 -4.40 2.54
CA GLU A 306 -26.03 -5.47 2.20
C GLU A 306 -27.24 -4.84 1.53
N GLU A 307 -27.32 -4.93 0.23
CA GLU A 307 -28.53 -4.65 -0.53
C GLU A 307 -29.29 -5.95 -0.73
N ALA A 308 -30.56 -5.98 -0.53
CA ALA A 308 -31.40 -7.12 -0.85
C ALA A 308 -31.43 -7.30 -2.38
N ALA A 309 -31.09 -8.49 -2.87
CA ALA A 309 -31.25 -8.81 -4.28
C ALA A 309 -32.69 -9.22 -4.56
N GLU A 310 -33.32 -8.59 -5.55
CA GLU A 310 -34.66 -8.99 -5.99
C GLU A 310 -34.56 -10.17 -6.96
N TRP A 311 -35.13 -11.29 -6.55
CA TRP A 311 -35.16 -12.48 -7.38
C TRP A 311 -36.22 -12.36 -8.47
N ARG A 312 -35.80 -12.52 -9.71
CA ARG A 312 -36.66 -12.61 -10.88
C ARG A 312 -36.95 -14.08 -11.15
N VAL A 313 -38.10 -14.56 -10.70
CA VAL A 313 -38.54 -15.94 -10.98
C VAL A 313 -39.00 -16.01 -12.43
N LEU A 314 -38.50 -16.97 -13.20
CA LEU A 314 -38.84 -17.14 -14.60
C LEU A 314 -40.25 -17.71 -14.77
N ALA A 315 -41.00 -17.22 -15.76
CA ALA A 315 -42.33 -17.76 -16.09
C ALA A 315 -42.21 -19.23 -16.55
N GLU A 316 -41.18 -19.53 -17.32
CA GLU A 316 -40.83 -20.88 -17.76
C GLU A 316 -39.38 -21.19 -17.41
N PRO A 317 -39.11 -22.29 -16.64
CA PRO A 317 -37.75 -22.71 -16.33
C PRO A 317 -36.96 -23.02 -17.62
N GLN A 318 -35.73 -22.53 -17.70
CA GLN A 318 -34.85 -22.71 -18.84
C GLN A 318 -33.98 -23.97 -18.69
N PRO A 319 -33.99 -24.90 -19.65
CA PRO A 319 -33.14 -26.08 -19.59
C PRO A 319 -31.69 -25.72 -19.85
N LEU A 320 -30.80 -26.32 -19.05
CA LEU A 320 -29.35 -26.20 -19.18
C LEU A 320 -28.67 -27.52 -18.84
N VAL A 321 -27.41 -27.63 -19.23
CA VAL A 321 -26.52 -28.66 -18.74
C VAL A 321 -25.40 -28.01 -17.91
N PHE A 322 -24.93 -28.69 -16.88
CA PHE A 322 -23.76 -28.25 -16.12
C PHE A 322 -22.72 -29.36 -16.01
N THR A 323 -21.46 -28.95 -15.91
CA THR A 323 -20.31 -29.80 -15.63
C THR A 323 -19.62 -29.27 -14.38
N ALA A 324 -19.40 -30.12 -13.40
CA ALA A 324 -18.58 -29.75 -12.24
C ALA A 324 -17.11 -29.76 -12.65
N LEU A 325 -16.38 -28.70 -12.29
CA LEU A 325 -14.98 -28.53 -12.66
C LEU A 325 -14.07 -28.98 -11.53
N GLU A 326 -13.12 -29.86 -11.83
CA GLU A 326 -12.03 -30.21 -10.93
C GLU A 326 -10.73 -29.48 -11.37
N GLY A 327 -10.58 -28.25 -10.91
CA GLY A 327 -9.47 -27.37 -11.33
C GLY A 327 -9.67 -26.82 -12.75
N LYS A 328 -8.71 -27.04 -13.68
CA LYS A 328 -8.80 -26.61 -15.08
C LYS A 328 -9.32 -27.69 -16.02
N ASP A 329 -9.72 -28.85 -15.50
CA ASP A 329 -10.15 -29.97 -16.32
C ASP A 329 -11.65 -29.85 -16.62
N THR A 330 -12.01 -29.72 -17.90
CA THR A 330 -13.37 -29.59 -18.38
C THR A 330 -13.95 -30.91 -18.89
N GLY A 331 -13.28 -32.04 -18.66
CA GLY A 331 -13.66 -33.36 -19.16
C GLY A 331 -14.70 -34.10 -18.30
N GLY A 332 -15.43 -33.41 -17.43
CA GLY A 332 -16.41 -33.98 -16.53
C GLY A 332 -17.71 -34.38 -17.22
N GLN A 333 -18.49 -35.22 -16.53
CA GLN A 333 -19.82 -35.62 -16.94
C GLN A 333 -20.79 -34.44 -16.94
N GLU A 334 -21.61 -34.31 -18.00
CA GLU A 334 -22.67 -33.32 -18.07
C GLU A 334 -23.93 -33.82 -17.35
N PHE A 335 -24.52 -32.91 -16.58
CA PHE A 335 -25.77 -33.17 -15.85
C PHE A 335 -26.85 -32.17 -16.26
N PRO A 336 -28.10 -32.62 -16.47
CA PRO A 336 -29.18 -31.73 -16.75
C PRO A 336 -29.63 -30.95 -15.52
N ALA A 337 -30.03 -29.70 -15.73
CA ALA A 337 -30.66 -28.84 -14.74
C ALA A 337 -31.65 -27.86 -15.38
N LEU A 338 -32.40 -27.15 -14.54
CA LEU A 338 -33.31 -26.08 -14.94
C LEU A 338 -32.96 -24.80 -14.22
N LEU A 339 -32.75 -23.71 -14.95
CA LEU A 339 -32.69 -22.37 -14.39
C LEU A 339 -34.09 -21.89 -14.06
N VAL A 340 -34.39 -21.58 -12.81
CA VAL A 340 -35.75 -21.22 -12.35
C VAL A 340 -35.90 -19.76 -11.96
N ALA A 341 -34.80 -19.13 -11.52
CA ALA A 341 -34.77 -17.73 -11.15
C ALA A 341 -33.35 -17.17 -11.29
N HIS A 342 -33.23 -15.87 -11.43
CA HIS A 342 -31.96 -15.14 -11.36
C HIS A 342 -32.18 -13.77 -10.70
N ASP A 343 -31.10 -13.10 -10.33
CA ASP A 343 -31.12 -11.74 -9.83
C ASP A 343 -30.14 -10.81 -10.55
N GLU A 344 -30.19 -9.53 -10.28
CA GLU A 344 -29.31 -8.50 -10.85
C GLU A 344 -27.84 -8.63 -10.40
N ARG A 345 -27.58 -9.46 -9.38
CA ARG A 345 -26.23 -9.73 -8.85
C ARG A 345 -25.60 -10.99 -9.41
N HIS A 346 -26.10 -11.43 -10.55
CA HIS A 346 -25.62 -12.64 -11.20
C HIS A 346 -25.77 -13.93 -10.37
N ASN A 347 -26.71 -13.97 -9.41
CA ASN A 347 -27.12 -15.23 -8.80
C ASN A 347 -28.18 -15.90 -9.65
N ALA A 348 -28.15 -17.23 -9.66
CA ALA A 348 -29.15 -18.02 -10.34
C ALA A 348 -29.57 -19.22 -9.47
N GLU A 349 -30.86 -19.50 -9.46
CA GLU A 349 -31.40 -20.69 -8.82
C GLU A 349 -31.54 -21.80 -9.86
N LEU A 350 -30.91 -22.92 -9.56
CA LEU A 350 -30.98 -24.14 -10.36
C LEU A 350 -31.78 -25.21 -9.64
N ARG A 351 -32.67 -25.87 -10.39
CA ARG A 351 -33.26 -27.14 -9.99
C ARG A 351 -32.39 -28.26 -10.53
N VAL A 352 -31.85 -29.09 -9.65
CA VAL A 352 -30.85 -30.14 -9.94
C VAL A 352 -31.33 -31.48 -9.39
N ALA A 353 -30.96 -32.58 -10.03
CA ALA A 353 -31.31 -33.93 -9.54
C ALA A 353 -30.43 -34.38 -8.39
N ALA A 354 -29.20 -33.94 -8.32
CA ALA A 354 -28.22 -34.30 -7.31
C ALA A 354 -27.80 -33.12 -6.44
N SER A 355 -27.41 -33.38 -5.19
CA SER A 355 -26.84 -32.32 -4.34
C SER A 355 -25.46 -31.92 -4.86
N LEU A 356 -25.24 -30.62 -5.02
CA LEU A 356 -23.96 -30.07 -5.44
C LEU A 356 -23.13 -29.69 -4.22
N PRO A 357 -21.82 -29.94 -4.27
CA PRO A 357 -20.93 -29.46 -3.22
C PRO A 357 -20.94 -27.93 -3.13
N LEU A 358 -20.98 -27.40 -1.91
CA LEU A 358 -20.82 -25.95 -1.69
C LEU A 358 -19.47 -25.48 -2.22
N ARG A 359 -19.45 -24.36 -2.90
CA ARG A 359 -18.25 -23.75 -3.53
C ARG A 359 -17.66 -24.55 -4.71
N ALA A 360 -18.40 -25.54 -5.26
CA ALA A 360 -18.01 -26.17 -6.51
C ALA A 360 -18.06 -25.16 -7.65
N ASP A 361 -17.05 -25.22 -8.52
CA ASP A 361 -17.05 -24.49 -9.79
C ASP A 361 -17.83 -25.28 -10.84
N LEU A 362 -18.71 -24.61 -11.55
CA LEU A 362 -19.56 -25.20 -12.57
C LEU A 362 -19.35 -24.48 -13.91
N LYS A 363 -19.28 -25.26 -14.98
CA LYS A 363 -19.51 -24.77 -16.32
C LYS A 363 -20.98 -25.01 -16.65
N LEU A 364 -21.67 -24.00 -17.16
CA LEU A 364 -23.10 -24.02 -17.49
C LEU A 364 -23.27 -23.71 -18.98
N VAL A 365 -24.14 -24.47 -19.65
CA VAL A 365 -24.53 -24.23 -21.04
C VAL A 365 -26.05 -24.28 -21.12
N LEU A 366 -26.70 -23.16 -21.47
CA LEU A 366 -28.13 -23.09 -21.68
C LEU A 366 -28.50 -23.68 -23.00
N ALA A 367 -29.60 -24.47 -23.05
CA ALA A 367 -30.10 -25.07 -24.29
C ALA A 367 -30.47 -24.02 -25.33
N ALA A 368 -30.89 -22.83 -24.91
CA ALA A 368 -31.23 -21.70 -25.81
C ALA A 368 -29.97 -21.03 -26.43
N LEU A 369 -28.77 -21.27 -25.90
CA LEU A 369 -27.51 -20.69 -26.38
C LEU A 369 -26.42 -21.79 -26.44
N PRO A 370 -26.54 -22.76 -27.33
CA PRO A 370 -25.55 -23.82 -27.47
C PRO A 370 -24.21 -23.26 -27.90
N GLY A 371 -23.12 -23.68 -27.17
CA GLY A 371 -21.77 -23.22 -27.45
C GLY A 371 -21.36 -21.92 -26.70
N VAL A 372 -22.25 -21.35 -25.90
CA VAL A 372 -21.92 -20.23 -25.00
C VAL A 372 -21.70 -20.80 -23.59
N ASP A 373 -20.44 -20.83 -23.17
CA ASP A 373 -20.03 -21.32 -21.88
C ASP A 373 -20.16 -20.21 -20.83
N ALA A 374 -20.90 -20.46 -19.76
CA ALA A 374 -20.91 -19.62 -18.56
C ALA A 374 -20.26 -20.38 -17.41
N TYR A 375 -19.66 -19.64 -16.51
CA TYR A 375 -19.03 -20.21 -15.33
C TYR A 375 -19.69 -19.67 -14.07
N ALA A 376 -19.92 -20.55 -13.10
CA ALA A 376 -20.58 -20.17 -11.88
C ALA A 376 -20.03 -20.99 -10.69
N LYS A 377 -20.23 -20.47 -9.49
CA LYS A 377 -19.86 -21.12 -8.24
C LYS A 377 -21.10 -21.41 -7.39
N VAL A 378 -21.18 -22.60 -6.82
CA VAL A 378 -22.28 -22.96 -5.92
C VAL A 378 -22.17 -22.17 -4.63
N VAL A 379 -23.14 -21.31 -4.32
CA VAL A 379 -23.18 -20.46 -3.12
C VAL A 379 -24.13 -21.00 -2.05
N ALA A 380 -25.14 -21.74 -2.44
CA ALA A 380 -26.00 -22.51 -1.54
C ALA A 380 -26.49 -23.79 -2.22
N ALA A 381 -26.68 -24.85 -1.46
CA ALA A 381 -27.16 -26.12 -1.96
C ALA A 381 -28.15 -26.75 -0.97
N GLY A 382 -29.18 -27.38 -1.52
CA GLY A 382 -30.20 -28.14 -0.79
C GLY A 382 -30.75 -29.27 -1.63
N PRO A 383 -31.66 -30.08 -1.09
CA PRO A 383 -32.27 -31.21 -1.82
C PRO A 383 -32.99 -30.68 -3.10
N GLY A 384 -32.52 -31.13 -4.25
CA GLY A 384 -33.14 -30.77 -5.54
C GLY A 384 -32.94 -29.32 -6.01
N ARG A 385 -32.15 -28.53 -5.30
CA ARG A 385 -31.97 -27.09 -5.53
C ARG A 385 -30.54 -26.67 -5.26
N ALA A 386 -29.99 -25.77 -6.09
CA ALA A 386 -28.75 -25.09 -5.83
C ALA A 386 -28.88 -23.61 -6.23
N VAL A 387 -28.24 -22.74 -5.46
CA VAL A 387 -28.01 -21.35 -5.85
C VAL A 387 -26.57 -21.25 -6.30
N VAL A 388 -26.38 -20.74 -7.51
CA VAL A 388 -25.08 -20.48 -8.08
C VAL A 388 -24.91 -18.98 -8.28
N ARG A 389 -23.68 -18.51 -8.24
CA ARG A 389 -23.31 -17.15 -8.66
C ARG A 389 -22.40 -17.25 -9.86
N PHE A 390 -22.75 -16.56 -10.93
CA PHE A 390 -21.91 -16.50 -12.12
C PHE A 390 -20.58 -15.81 -11.78
N THR A 391 -19.49 -16.45 -12.16
CA THR A 391 -18.14 -15.90 -12.06
C THR A 391 -17.64 -15.41 -13.40
N ALA A 392 -18.23 -15.91 -14.50
CA ALA A 392 -18.09 -15.36 -15.83
C ALA A 392 -19.45 -15.53 -16.55
N LEU A 393 -20.05 -14.41 -16.93
CA LEU A 393 -21.35 -14.33 -17.60
C LEU A 393 -21.15 -13.69 -18.96
N PRO A 394 -21.14 -14.48 -20.06
CA PRO A 394 -21.04 -13.95 -21.41
C PRO A 394 -22.19 -13.01 -21.73
N ARG A 395 -21.89 -11.95 -22.48
CA ARG A 395 -22.87 -10.91 -22.84
C ARG A 395 -24.15 -11.51 -23.51
N ALA A 396 -23.98 -12.47 -24.40
CA ALA A 396 -25.12 -13.13 -25.04
C ALA A 396 -26.06 -13.83 -24.05
N LEU A 397 -25.48 -14.40 -22.97
CA LEU A 397 -26.30 -15.04 -21.94
C LEU A 397 -26.97 -14.00 -21.05
N GLN A 398 -26.31 -12.89 -20.74
CA GLN A 398 -26.89 -11.79 -19.97
C GLN A 398 -28.10 -11.19 -20.75
N GLU A 399 -27.92 -10.87 -22.02
CA GLU A 399 -29.00 -10.36 -22.89
C GLU A 399 -30.19 -11.34 -22.97
N LEU A 400 -29.90 -12.64 -22.99
CA LEU A 400 -30.96 -13.66 -22.93
C LEU A 400 -31.70 -13.60 -21.59
N LEU A 401 -30.99 -13.65 -20.47
CA LEU A 401 -31.58 -13.62 -19.11
C LEU A 401 -32.45 -12.39 -18.90
N ASP A 402 -31.99 -11.22 -19.36
CA ASP A 402 -32.72 -9.95 -19.25
C ASP A 402 -34.01 -9.96 -20.10
N SER A 403 -34.03 -10.72 -21.21
CA SER A 403 -35.17 -10.84 -22.11
C SER A 403 -36.24 -11.86 -21.67
N LEU A 404 -35.89 -12.79 -20.76
CA LEU A 404 -36.81 -13.82 -20.30
C LEU A 404 -37.97 -13.23 -19.49
N PRO A 405 -39.23 -13.69 -19.73
CA PRO A 405 -40.39 -13.20 -18.98
C PRO A 405 -40.34 -13.66 -17.53
N ALA A 406 -40.56 -12.72 -16.59
CA ALA A 406 -40.74 -13.04 -15.19
C ALA A 406 -42.14 -13.62 -14.97
N ARG A 407 -42.26 -14.45 -13.96
CA ARG A 407 -43.57 -14.92 -13.47
C ARG A 407 -44.30 -13.74 -12.82
N ALA A 408 -45.52 -13.50 -13.23
CA ALA A 408 -46.39 -12.48 -12.67
C ALA A 408 -46.71 -12.77 -11.17
#